data_4ba98736a5972352d33843d3e22be9a2
#
_entry.id   4ba98736a5972352d33843d3e22be9a2
#
_cell.length_a   1.000
_cell.length_b   1.000
_cell.length_c   1.000
_cell.angle_alpha   90.00
_cell.angle_beta   90.00
_cell.angle_gamma   90.00
#
_symmetry.space_group_name_H-M   'P 1'
#
loop_
_entity.id
_entity.type
_entity.pdbx_description
1 polymer ?
#
loop_
_entity_poly.entity_id
_entity_poly.type
_entity_poly.pdbx_seq_one_letter_code
_entity_poly.pdbx_strand_id
1 'polypeptide(L)'
;MPRAQELAQVSPGISVWQAYDSKVKADLFSTALETDAGAYLIDPIPLAPEGLLSLRAHHPKTAGIFITNANHARAATEFAMTFSVPLYVHDELREGPDFAQATGVQGGEVFADGLTTVAIDGAAAGEMALHHNDNGGTMVVGDALINFEPHGFGLLPAKYCLDPKRMRQSLGKLLDYAFERMLFAHGTPILSGARARLEHLLAASR
;
A
#
# COMPACT_ATOMS: atom_id res chain seq x y z
N MET A 1 -13.79 -6.18 11.20
CA MET A 1 -12.67 -6.39 10.26
C MET A 1 -11.89 -7.62 10.73
N PRO A 2 -11.42 -8.49 9.83
CA PRO A 2 -10.58 -9.62 10.20
C PRO A 2 -9.27 -9.15 10.83
N ARG A 3 -8.66 -10.00 11.65
CA ARG A 3 -7.43 -9.73 12.39
C ARG A 3 -6.35 -10.70 11.95
N ALA A 4 -5.19 -10.19 11.54
CA ALA A 4 -4.05 -11.02 11.22
C ALA A 4 -3.41 -11.58 12.50
N GLN A 5 -2.98 -12.84 12.46
CA GLN A 5 -2.35 -13.50 13.59
C GLN A 5 -0.84 -13.26 13.62
N GLU A 6 -0.24 -13.23 12.46
CA GLU A 6 1.20 -13.21 12.27
C GLU A 6 1.64 -12.08 11.32
N LEU A 7 2.91 -11.73 11.42
CA LEU A 7 3.63 -10.82 10.55
C LEU A 7 4.81 -11.58 9.96
N ALA A 8 5.00 -11.47 8.65
CA ALA A 8 6.10 -12.08 7.94
C ALA A 8 7.08 -11.01 7.43
N GLN A 9 8.35 -11.14 7.75
CA GLN A 9 9.39 -10.35 7.09
C GLN A 9 9.67 -10.94 5.70
N VAL A 10 9.40 -10.18 4.64
CA VAL A 10 9.52 -10.64 3.24
C VAL A 10 10.82 -10.15 2.57
N SER A 11 11.43 -9.13 3.15
CA SER A 11 12.75 -8.61 2.77
C SER A 11 13.33 -7.83 3.97
N PRO A 12 14.64 -7.58 4.04
CA PRO A 12 15.20 -6.67 5.04
C PRO A 12 14.42 -5.34 5.07
N GLY A 13 13.97 -4.92 6.25
CA GLY A 13 13.17 -3.69 6.43
C GLY A 13 11.74 -3.74 5.91
N ILE A 14 11.25 -4.87 5.38
CA ILE A 14 9.89 -4.98 4.84
C ILE A 14 9.17 -6.16 5.48
N SER A 15 8.07 -5.87 6.15
CA SER A 15 7.17 -6.87 6.73
C SER A 15 5.76 -6.73 6.17
N VAL A 16 5.06 -7.86 6.04
CA VAL A 16 3.66 -7.91 5.62
C VAL A 16 2.84 -8.74 6.60
N TRP A 17 1.57 -8.42 6.71
CA TRP A 17 0.59 -9.27 7.40
C TRP A 17 -0.70 -9.27 6.61
N GLN A 18 -1.45 -10.37 6.75
CA GLN A 18 -2.67 -10.59 5.98
C GLN A 18 -3.76 -11.23 6.81
N ALA A 19 -5.01 -11.00 6.39
CA ALA A 19 -6.18 -11.73 6.87
C ALA A 19 -7.25 -11.79 5.79
N TYR A 20 -7.91 -12.94 5.67
CA TYR A 20 -9.05 -13.11 4.75
C TYR A 20 -10.28 -12.37 5.27
N ASP A 21 -10.88 -11.52 4.43
CA ASP A 21 -12.15 -10.86 4.72
C ASP A 21 -13.29 -11.49 3.92
N SER A 22 -14.20 -12.16 4.62
CA SER A 22 -15.35 -12.83 4.01
C SER A 22 -16.39 -11.88 3.39
N LYS A 23 -16.38 -10.59 3.76
CA LYS A 23 -17.30 -9.59 3.19
C LYS A 23 -16.85 -9.17 1.79
N VAL A 24 -15.56 -8.93 1.61
CA VAL A 24 -14.97 -8.57 0.31
C VAL A 24 -14.49 -9.80 -0.47
N LYS A 25 -14.46 -10.98 0.18
CA LYS A 25 -14.03 -12.29 -0.37
C LYS A 25 -12.60 -12.24 -0.93
N ALA A 26 -11.71 -11.58 -0.22
CA ALA A 26 -10.31 -11.43 -0.59
C ALA A 26 -9.41 -11.38 0.64
N ASP A 27 -8.14 -11.73 0.44
CA ASP A 27 -7.11 -11.46 1.43
C ASP A 27 -6.77 -9.96 1.42
N LEU A 28 -6.80 -9.37 2.60
CA LEU A 28 -6.32 -8.01 2.85
C LEU A 28 -4.86 -8.10 3.28
N PHE A 29 -4.02 -7.30 2.66
CA PHE A 29 -2.61 -7.19 3.01
C PHE A 29 -2.30 -5.81 3.57
N SER A 30 -1.32 -5.76 4.44
CA SER A 30 -0.73 -4.56 5.00
C SER A 30 0.78 -4.66 4.95
N THR A 31 1.46 -3.53 4.84
CA THR A 31 2.91 -3.47 4.73
C THR A 31 3.48 -2.59 5.84
N ALA A 32 4.59 -3.00 6.45
CA ALA A 32 5.50 -2.13 7.19
C ALA A 32 6.78 -1.98 6.36
N LEU A 33 7.14 -0.74 6.06
CA LEU A 33 8.31 -0.37 5.25
C LEU A 33 9.24 0.49 6.09
N GLU A 34 10.43 -0.02 6.40
CA GLU A 34 11.44 0.67 7.20
C GLU A 34 12.10 1.79 6.41
N THR A 35 12.34 2.91 7.06
CA THR A 35 13.07 4.07 6.57
C THR A 35 14.01 4.60 7.66
N ASP A 36 14.84 5.60 7.37
CA ASP A 36 15.70 6.24 8.37
C ASP A 36 14.90 6.97 9.49
N ALA A 37 13.67 7.37 9.21
CA ALA A 37 12.77 7.96 10.20
C ALA A 37 12.06 6.92 11.08
N GLY A 38 12.03 5.65 10.68
CA GLY A 38 11.27 4.53 11.24
C GLY A 38 10.33 3.92 10.21
N ALA A 39 9.56 2.92 10.58
CA ALA A 39 8.66 2.24 9.66
C ALA A 39 7.41 3.06 9.35
N TYR A 40 7.03 3.10 8.08
CA TYR A 40 5.68 3.50 7.66
C TYR A 40 4.80 2.25 7.52
N LEU A 41 3.63 2.30 8.16
CA LEU A 41 2.62 1.25 8.03
C LEU A 41 1.63 1.64 6.92
N ILE A 42 1.40 0.75 5.97
CA ILE A 42 0.59 1.03 4.79
C ILE A 42 -0.63 0.13 4.81
N ASP A 43 -1.81 0.73 4.75
CA ASP A 43 -3.12 0.06 4.79
C ASP A 43 -3.28 -0.94 5.95
N PRO A 44 -2.98 -0.57 7.21
CA PRO A 44 -2.89 -1.53 8.29
C PRO A 44 -4.24 -2.16 8.62
N ILE A 45 -4.31 -3.50 8.60
CA ILE A 45 -5.37 -4.29 9.20
C ILE A 45 -5.01 -4.62 10.65
N PRO A 46 -5.99 -4.90 11.53
CA PRO A 46 -5.71 -5.23 12.92
C PRO A 46 -4.75 -6.42 13.05
N LEU A 47 -3.82 -6.35 14.01
CA LEU A 47 -2.93 -7.44 14.41
C LEU A 47 -3.37 -8.04 15.74
N ALA A 48 -3.20 -9.35 15.89
CA ALA A 48 -3.27 -10.01 17.18
C ALA A 48 -2.13 -9.50 18.10
N PRO A 49 -2.24 -9.65 19.44
CA PRO A 49 -1.22 -9.17 20.34
C PRO A 49 0.20 -9.66 20.00
N GLU A 50 0.33 -10.92 19.62
CA GLU A 50 1.60 -11.55 19.23
C GLU A 50 2.16 -10.93 17.95
N GLY A 51 1.30 -10.68 16.96
CA GLY A 51 1.67 -9.98 15.72
C GLY A 51 2.11 -8.53 15.98
N LEU A 52 1.46 -7.83 16.93
CA LEU A 52 1.84 -6.48 17.32
C LEU A 52 3.19 -6.46 18.06
N LEU A 53 3.48 -7.46 18.90
CA LEU A 53 4.80 -7.62 19.50
C LEU A 53 5.87 -7.88 18.46
N SER A 54 5.59 -8.73 17.48
CA SER A 54 6.47 -9.00 16.35
C SER A 54 6.73 -7.74 15.51
N LEU A 55 5.69 -6.96 15.23
CA LEU A 55 5.82 -5.68 14.52
C LEU A 55 6.79 -4.74 15.26
N ARG A 56 6.63 -4.58 16.56
CA ARG A 56 7.52 -3.73 17.38
C ARG A 56 8.95 -4.27 17.47
N ALA A 57 9.14 -5.58 17.40
CA ALA A 57 10.47 -6.19 17.42
C ALA A 57 11.23 -5.97 16.11
N HIS A 58 10.55 -6.06 14.96
CA HIS A 58 11.14 -5.85 13.64
C HIS A 58 11.25 -4.35 13.29
N HIS A 59 10.29 -3.54 13.76
CA HIS A 59 10.16 -2.12 13.50
C HIS A 59 9.97 -1.38 14.83
N PRO A 60 11.06 -1.11 15.56
CA PRO A 60 10.99 -0.54 16.92
C PRO A 60 10.46 0.90 16.96
N LYS A 61 10.50 1.60 15.83
CA LYS A 61 9.97 2.95 15.67
C LYS A 61 9.00 2.98 14.49
N THR A 62 7.79 3.50 14.69
CA THR A 62 6.85 3.83 13.62
C THR A 62 6.94 5.32 13.32
N ALA A 63 7.06 5.69 12.04
CA ALA A 63 7.18 7.07 11.58
C ALA A 63 5.83 7.67 11.14
N GLY A 64 4.93 6.84 10.63
CA GLY A 64 3.62 7.29 10.15
C GLY A 64 2.81 6.15 9.56
N ILE A 65 1.60 6.47 9.15
CA ILE A 65 0.67 5.54 8.54
C ILE A 65 0.16 6.12 7.22
N PHE A 66 0.18 5.35 6.15
CA PHE A 66 -0.42 5.71 4.87
C PHE A 66 -1.68 4.87 4.60
N ILE A 67 -2.70 5.53 4.09
CA ILE A 67 -3.89 4.91 3.50
C ILE A 67 -3.83 5.16 2.00
N THR A 68 -3.82 4.09 1.21
CA THR A 68 -3.62 4.18 -0.24
C THR A 68 -4.86 4.59 -1.01
N ASN A 69 -6.07 4.43 -0.45
CA ASN A 69 -7.33 4.92 -1.04
C ASN A 69 -8.48 4.93 -0.02
N ALA A 70 -9.65 5.46 -0.42
CA ALA A 70 -10.82 5.62 0.45
C ALA A 70 -11.33 4.30 1.10
N ASN A 71 -11.07 3.14 0.48
CA ASN A 71 -11.55 1.84 0.97
C ASN A 71 -10.63 1.26 2.07
N HIS A 72 -9.44 1.82 2.28
CA HIS A 72 -8.39 1.25 3.11
C HIS A 72 -8.19 1.94 4.47
N ALA A 73 -9.20 2.64 4.98
CA ALA A 73 -9.17 3.19 6.33
C ALA A 73 -8.86 2.12 7.39
N ARG A 74 -9.41 0.93 7.22
CA ARG A 74 -9.13 -0.30 7.99
C ARG A 74 -8.91 -0.02 9.48
N ALA A 75 -7.73 -0.35 10.05
CA ALA A 75 -7.34 -0.05 11.42
C ALA A 75 -6.37 1.14 11.54
N ALA A 76 -6.24 1.96 10.49
CA ALA A 76 -5.22 3.01 10.44
C ALA A 76 -5.32 4.01 11.60
N THR A 77 -6.52 4.45 11.96
CA THR A 77 -6.74 5.35 13.11
C THR A 77 -6.32 4.70 14.43
N GLU A 78 -6.64 3.41 14.64
CA GLU A 78 -6.23 2.67 15.85
C GLU A 78 -4.69 2.61 15.95
N PHE A 79 -4.01 2.31 14.84
CA PHE A 79 -2.55 2.29 14.79
C PHE A 79 -1.94 3.68 14.97
N ALA A 80 -2.50 4.73 14.34
CA ALA A 80 -2.03 6.10 14.50
C ALA A 80 -2.07 6.55 15.97
N MET A 81 -3.16 6.24 16.67
CA MET A 81 -3.29 6.50 18.11
C MET A 81 -2.33 5.64 18.95
N THR A 82 -2.20 4.34 18.64
CA THR A 82 -1.35 3.40 19.39
C THR A 82 0.14 3.77 19.33
N PHE A 83 0.59 4.27 18.18
CA PHE A 83 1.99 4.66 17.97
C PHE A 83 2.21 6.17 18.13
N SER A 84 1.13 6.96 18.29
CA SER A 84 1.18 8.43 18.36
C SER A 84 1.89 9.05 17.15
N VAL A 85 1.50 8.63 15.95
CA VAL A 85 2.11 9.05 14.68
C VAL A 85 1.06 9.63 13.72
N PRO A 86 1.49 10.45 12.74
CA PRO A 86 0.58 11.01 11.76
C PRO A 86 -0.04 9.95 10.85
N LEU A 87 -1.26 10.22 10.39
CA LEU A 87 -1.99 9.48 9.39
C LEU A 87 -1.99 10.29 8.09
N TYR A 88 -1.59 9.68 6.97
CA TYR A 88 -1.49 10.31 5.66
C TYR A 88 -2.51 9.69 4.70
N VAL A 89 -3.20 10.57 3.96
CA VAL A 89 -4.17 10.21 2.92
C VAL A 89 -4.02 11.14 1.72
N HIS A 90 -4.47 10.73 0.55
CA HIS A 90 -4.56 11.65 -0.58
C HIS A 90 -5.45 12.86 -0.23
N ASP A 91 -5.06 14.07 -0.63
CA ASP A 91 -5.75 15.32 -0.28
C ASP A 91 -7.25 15.30 -0.56
N GLU A 92 -7.69 14.67 -1.65
CA GLU A 92 -9.10 14.59 -2.00
C GLU A 92 -9.97 13.83 -0.97
N LEU A 93 -9.36 13.03 -0.08
CA LEU A 93 -10.09 12.27 0.95
C LEU A 93 -10.32 13.07 2.23
N ARG A 94 -9.61 14.18 2.45
CA ARG A 94 -9.66 14.96 3.70
C ARG A 94 -11.02 15.55 4.03
N GLU A 95 -11.85 15.81 3.02
CA GLU A 95 -13.20 16.32 3.24
C GLU A 95 -14.18 15.24 3.76
N GLY A 96 -13.75 13.96 3.70
CA GLY A 96 -14.53 12.84 4.23
C GLY A 96 -14.44 12.74 5.77
N PRO A 97 -15.54 12.33 6.43
CA PRO A 97 -15.59 12.26 7.90
C PRO A 97 -14.55 11.30 8.50
N ASP A 98 -14.17 10.26 7.78
CA ASP A 98 -13.24 9.24 8.25
C ASP A 98 -11.78 9.73 8.25
N PHE A 99 -11.47 10.82 7.52
CA PHE A 99 -10.11 11.31 7.30
C PHE A 99 -9.87 12.75 7.77
N ALA A 100 -10.81 13.34 8.48
CA ALA A 100 -10.75 14.75 8.93
C ALA A 100 -9.52 15.07 9.82
N GLN A 101 -8.95 14.08 10.48
CA GLN A 101 -7.74 14.20 11.31
C GLN A 101 -6.46 13.81 10.57
N ALA A 102 -6.56 13.36 9.33
CA ALA A 102 -5.41 12.93 8.55
C ALA A 102 -4.69 14.13 7.92
N THR A 103 -3.39 13.96 7.68
CA THR A 103 -2.59 14.88 6.87
C THR A 103 -2.79 14.55 5.40
N GLY A 104 -3.24 15.52 4.62
CA GLY A 104 -3.37 15.36 3.18
C GLY A 104 -2.01 15.38 2.49
N VAL A 105 -1.86 14.53 1.48
CA VAL A 105 -0.67 14.45 0.64
C VAL A 105 -1.06 14.37 -0.84
N GLN A 106 -0.12 14.77 -1.70
CA GLN A 106 -0.27 14.71 -3.15
C GLN A 106 0.75 13.75 -3.76
N GLY A 107 0.58 13.42 -5.04
CA GLY A 107 1.60 12.69 -5.77
C GLY A 107 2.89 13.50 -5.93
N GLY A 108 4.04 12.83 -5.74
CA GLY A 108 5.36 13.43 -5.84
C GLY A 108 5.92 13.98 -4.52
N GLU A 109 5.17 13.89 -3.43
CA GLU A 109 5.72 14.27 -2.11
C GLU A 109 6.73 13.24 -1.63
N VAL A 110 7.85 13.74 -1.08
CA VAL A 110 8.97 12.92 -0.60
C VAL A 110 9.01 12.98 0.92
N PHE A 111 9.04 11.81 1.52
CA PHE A 111 9.20 11.58 2.94
C PHE A 111 10.62 11.07 3.25
N ALA A 112 10.81 10.52 4.42
CA ALA A 112 12.09 10.01 4.91
C ALA A 112 12.82 9.14 3.85
N ASP A 113 14.12 9.35 3.72
CA ASP A 113 15.07 8.68 2.80
C ASP A 113 14.52 8.33 1.39
N GLY A 114 13.67 9.21 0.84
CA GLY A 114 13.17 9.09 -0.52
C GLY A 114 11.93 8.21 -0.69
N LEU A 115 11.17 7.95 0.38
CA LEU A 115 9.82 7.41 0.26
C LEU A 115 8.92 8.45 -0.44
N THR A 116 8.45 8.12 -1.64
CA THR A 116 7.73 9.05 -2.53
C THR A 116 6.32 8.57 -2.79
N THR A 117 5.34 9.47 -2.68
CA THR A 117 3.94 9.20 -3.07
C THR A 117 3.75 9.32 -4.57
N VAL A 118 2.91 8.46 -5.16
CA VAL A 118 2.55 8.50 -6.58
C VAL A 118 1.03 8.41 -6.71
N ALA A 119 0.37 9.50 -7.09
CA ALA A 119 -1.08 9.50 -7.29
C ALA A 119 -1.49 8.66 -8.51
N ILE A 120 -2.49 7.81 -8.34
CA ILE A 120 -3.04 6.95 -9.38
C ILE A 120 -4.48 7.38 -9.67
N ASP A 121 -4.66 8.07 -10.77
CA ASP A 121 -5.98 8.55 -11.20
C ASP A 121 -6.84 7.41 -11.77
N GLY A 122 -8.14 7.45 -11.49
CA GLY A 122 -9.13 6.58 -12.13
C GLY A 122 -9.33 5.20 -11.50
N ALA A 123 -8.55 4.83 -10.48
CA ALA A 123 -8.79 3.66 -9.63
C ALA A 123 -9.88 3.96 -8.59
N ALA A 124 -9.67 3.64 -7.32
CA ALA A 124 -10.52 4.11 -6.23
C ALA A 124 -10.28 5.60 -5.95
N ALA A 125 -11.18 6.24 -5.19
CA ALA A 125 -10.97 7.62 -4.74
C ALA A 125 -9.72 7.72 -3.87
N GLY A 126 -8.86 8.71 -4.13
CA GLY A 126 -7.60 8.94 -3.41
C GLY A 126 -6.55 7.86 -3.58
N GLU A 127 -6.61 7.12 -4.67
CA GLU A 127 -5.66 6.04 -4.94
C GLU A 127 -4.24 6.58 -5.12
N MET A 128 -3.31 6.03 -4.36
CA MET A 128 -1.88 6.31 -4.49
C MET A 128 -1.04 5.07 -4.27
N ALA A 129 0.14 5.08 -4.86
CA ALA A 129 1.22 4.15 -4.58
C ALA A 129 2.32 4.87 -3.79
N LEU A 130 3.19 4.09 -3.15
CA LEU A 130 4.36 4.56 -2.43
C LEU A 130 5.59 3.89 -3.03
N HIS A 131 6.57 4.68 -3.43
CA HIS A 131 7.86 4.20 -3.91
C HIS A 131 8.95 4.49 -2.89
N HIS A 132 9.75 3.50 -2.56
CA HIS A 132 10.97 3.65 -1.77
C HIS A 132 12.14 3.10 -2.55
N ASN A 133 13.21 3.87 -2.69
CA ASN A 133 14.32 3.54 -3.60
C ASN A 133 15.41 2.67 -2.99
N ASP A 134 15.31 2.30 -1.70
CA ASP A 134 16.32 1.49 -1.03
C ASP A 134 16.37 0.04 -1.54
N ASN A 135 17.58 -0.56 -1.52
CA ASN A 135 17.81 -1.97 -1.83
C ASN A 135 17.22 -2.46 -3.17
N GLY A 136 17.31 -1.66 -4.24
CA GLY A 136 16.78 -1.99 -5.58
C GLY A 136 15.34 -1.54 -5.80
N GLY A 137 14.78 -0.82 -4.86
CA GLY A 137 13.46 -0.20 -4.95
C GLY A 137 12.28 -1.10 -4.61
N THR A 138 11.30 -0.50 -3.98
CA THR A 138 10.04 -1.15 -3.58
C THR A 138 8.88 -0.23 -3.94
N MET A 139 7.86 -0.78 -4.61
CA MET A 139 6.60 -0.12 -4.90
C MET A 139 5.50 -0.77 -4.05
N VAL A 140 4.76 0.01 -3.27
CA VAL A 140 3.57 -0.45 -2.55
C VAL A 140 2.35 0.17 -3.21
N VAL A 141 1.38 -0.64 -3.60
CA VAL A 141 0.20 -0.20 -4.33
C VAL A 141 -1.09 -0.59 -3.61
N GLY A 142 -2.11 0.25 -3.75
CA GLY A 142 -3.46 -0.03 -3.25
C GLY A 142 -4.24 -0.98 -4.16
N ASP A 143 -5.43 -0.55 -4.58
CA ASP A 143 -6.35 -1.38 -5.38
C ASP A 143 -5.99 -1.44 -6.87
N ALA A 144 -5.32 -0.42 -7.41
CA ALA A 144 -5.08 -0.28 -8.86
C ALA A 144 -4.39 -1.50 -9.49
N LEU A 145 -3.59 -2.23 -8.70
CA LEU A 145 -2.93 -3.48 -9.08
C LEU A 145 -3.20 -4.55 -8.01
N ILE A 146 -3.47 -5.76 -8.47
CA ILE A 146 -3.76 -6.93 -7.63
C ILE A 146 -2.89 -8.12 -8.03
N ASN A 147 -2.60 -9.02 -7.09
CA ASN A 147 -1.83 -10.24 -7.36
C ASN A 147 -2.31 -11.43 -6.51
N PHE A 148 -3.45 -12.01 -6.85
CA PHE A 148 -4.01 -13.15 -6.10
C PHE A 148 -4.60 -14.23 -7.01
N GLU A 149 -4.56 -15.46 -6.56
CA GLU A 149 -5.14 -16.61 -7.24
C GLU A 149 -6.68 -16.53 -7.32
N PRO A 150 -7.27 -17.01 -8.43
CA PRO A 150 -6.62 -17.63 -9.59
C PRO A 150 -6.19 -16.63 -10.68
N HIS A 151 -6.35 -15.34 -10.46
CA HIS A 151 -6.21 -14.30 -11.49
C HIS A 151 -4.74 -13.89 -11.72
N GLY A 152 -3.86 -14.10 -10.73
CA GLY A 152 -2.48 -13.66 -10.79
C GLY A 152 -2.33 -12.13 -10.75
N PHE A 153 -1.18 -11.64 -11.24
CA PHE A 153 -0.88 -10.21 -11.31
C PHE A 153 -1.68 -9.52 -12.42
N GLY A 154 -2.43 -8.49 -12.07
CA GLY A 154 -3.29 -7.80 -13.01
C GLY A 154 -3.81 -6.45 -12.52
N LEU A 155 -4.57 -5.80 -13.40
CA LEU A 155 -5.26 -4.53 -13.09
C LEU A 155 -6.50 -4.78 -12.23
N LEU A 156 -6.88 -3.79 -11.43
CA LEU A 156 -8.20 -3.76 -10.80
C LEU A 156 -9.30 -3.95 -11.86
N PRO A 157 -10.26 -4.87 -11.66
CA PRO A 157 -11.35 -5.06 -12.61
C PRO A 157 -12.14 -3.76 -12.84
N ALA A 158 -12.46 -3.49 -14.10
CA ALA A 158 -13.07 -2.24 -14.55
C ALA A 158 -14.31 -1.79 -13.75
N LYS A 159 -15.11 -2.75 -13.28
CA LYS A 159 -16.32 -2.49 -12.47
C LYS A 159 -16.03 -1.84 -11.11
N TYR A 160 -14.79 -1.85 -10.65
CA TYR A 160 -14.36 -1.24 -9.38
C TYR A 160 -13.57 0.07 -9.59
N CYS A 161 -13.30 0.44 -10.85
CA CYS A 161 -12.58 1.66 -11.19
C CYS A 161 -13.55 2.83 -11.39
N LEU A 162 -13.13 4.03 -11.00
CA LEU A 162 -13.81 5.28 -11.37
C LEU A 162 -13.68 5.53 -12.88
N ASP A 163 -12.49 5.31 -13.44
CA ASP A 163 -12.17 5.37 -14.88
C ASP A 163 -11.04 4.39 -15.20
N PRO A 164 -11.36 3.19 -15.73
CA PRO A 164 -10.35 2.17 -16.00
C PRO A 164 -9.28 2.60 -17.01
N LYS A 165 -9.65 3.44 -17.98
CA LYS A 165 -8.72 3.94 -19.00
C LYS A 165 -7.72 4.93 -18.38
N ARG A 166 -8.23 5.84 -17.56
CA ARG A 166 -7.41 6.81 -16.84
C ARG A 166 -6.49 6.12 -15.83
N MET A 167 -7.00 5.14 -15.08
CA MET A 167 -6.21 4.33 -14.16
C MET A 167 -5.02 3.68 -14.89
N ARG A 168 -5.29 3.02 -16.02
CA ARG A 168 -4.25 2.39 -16.81
C ARG A 168 -3.17 3.37 -17.28
N GLN A 169 -3.58 4.55 -17.75
CA GLN A 169 -2.64 5.61 -18.15
C GLN A 169 -1.82 6.10 -16.96
N SER A 170 -2.48 6.29 -15.80
CA SER A 170 -1.84 6.74 -14.58
C SER A 170 -0.83 5.73 -14.01
N LEU A 171 -1.09 4.42 -14.14
CA LEU A 171 -0.15 3.36 -13.77
C LEU A 171 1.17 3.43 -14.55
N GLY A 172 1.17 4.03 -15.74
CA GLY A 172 2.39 4.30 -16.50
C GLY A 172 3.41 5.15 -15.73
N LYS A 173 2.98 6.04 -14.85
CA LYS A 173 3.84 6.86 -13.98
C LYS A 173 4.74 6.01 -13.07
N LEU A 174 4.29 4.82 -12.68
CA LEU A 174 5.10 3.92 -11.85
C LEU A 174 6.38 3.46 -12.56
N LEU A 175 6.37 3.41 -13.90
CA LEU A 175 7.54 3.04 -14.70
C LEU A 175 8.63 4.12 -14.73
N ASP A 176 8.37 5.31 -14.22
CA ASP A 176 9.39 6.36 -14.05
C ASP A 176 10.31 6.08 -12.85
N TYR A 177 9.93 5.11 -12.01
CA TYR A 177 10.69 4.68 -10.84
C TYR A 177 11.40 3.35 -11.08
N ALA A 178 12.55 3.17 -10.41
CA ALA A 178 13.25 1.90 -10.37
C ALA A 178 12.74 1.08 -9.18
N PHE A 179 12.26 -0.13 -9.39
CA PHE A 179 11.85 -1.05 -8.33
C PHE A 179 11.95 -2.51 -8.75
N GLU A 180 12.48 -3.32 -7.86
CA GLU A 180 12.53 -4.78 -7.98
C GLU A 180 11.32 -5.46 -7.36
N ARG A 181 10.76 -4.84 -6.30
CA ARG A 181 9.66 -5.41 -5.51
C ARG A 181 8.39 -4.61 -5.67
N MET A 182 7.27 -5.32 -5.60
CA MET A 182 5.94 -4.71 -5.52
C MET A 182 5.11 -5.43 -4.48
N LEU A 183 4.51 -4.65 -3.57
CA LEU A 183 3.60 -5.11 -2.54
C LEU A 183 2.20 -4.54 -2.79
N PHE A 184 1.19 -5.26 -2.35
CA PHE A 184 -0.20 -4.99 -2.70
C PHE A 184 -1.07 -4.89 -1.46
N ALA A 185 -2.13 -4.09 -1.54
CA ALA A 185 -3.22 -4.14 -0.57
C ALA A 185 -4.06 -5.43 -0.72
N HIS A 186 -3.99 -6.06 -1.92
CA HIS A 186 -4.68 -7.30 -2.26
C HIS A 186 -3.78 -8.23 -3.08
N GLY A 187 -3.22 -9.24 -2.42
CA GLY A 187 -2.45 -10.31 -3.06
C GLY A 187 -1.00 -10.42 -2.63
N THR A 188 -0.40 -11.52 -3.06
CA THR A 188 0.96 -11.91 -2.67
C THR A 188 2.01 -10.96 -3.24
N PRO A 189 3.02 -10.52 -2.45
CA PRO A 189 4.12 -9.70 -2.93
C PRO A 189 4.89 -10.30 -4.11
N ILE A 190 5.32 -9.45 -5.03
CA ILE A 190 6.32 -9.77 -6.07
C ILE A 190 7.66 -9.27 -5.56
N LEU A 191 8.59 -10.18 -5.28
CA LEU A 191 9.86 -9.85 -4.62
C LEU A 191 11.03 -9.64 -5.59
N SER A 192 10.83 -9.89 -6.90
CA SER A 192 11.83 -9.62 -7.94
C SER A 192 11.20 -9.42 -9.30
N GLY A 193 11.80 -8.56 -10.13
CA GLY A 193 11.37 -8.29 -11.50
C GLY A 193 9.99 -7.62 -11.58
N ALA A 194 9.51 -6.97 -10.53
CA ALA A 194 8.17 -6.40 -10.47
C ALA A 194 7.96 -5.30 -11.53
N ARG A 195 8.96 -4.46 -11.76
CA ARG A 195 8.88 -3.39 -12.78
C ARG A 195 8.69 -3.97 -14.19
N ALA A 196 9.45 -5.00 -14.54
CA ALA A 196 9.32 -5.66 -15.85
C ALA A 196 7.94 -6.32 -16.03
N ARG A 197 7.39 -6.91 -14.96
CA ARG A 197 6.02 -7.47 -14.99
C ARG A 197 4.96 -6.38 -15.21
N LEU A 198 5.11 -5.21 -14.57
CA LEU A 198 4.21 -4.07 -14.78
C LEU A 198 4.30 -3.56 -16.22
N GLU A 199 5.52 -3.40 -16.76
CA GLU A 199 5.75 -2.99 -18.14
C GLU A 199 5.05 -3.94 -19.13
N HIS A 200 5.22 -5.26 -18.93
CA HIS A 200 4.57 -6.28 -19.76
C HIS A 200 3.03 -6.20 -19.63
N LEU A 201 2.48 -6.08 -18.42
CA LEU A 201 1.04 -5.95 -18.18
C LEU A 201 0.46 -4.73 -18.90
N LEU A 202 1.12 -3.59 -18.82
CA LEU A 202 0.70 -2.36 -19.49
C LEU A 202 0.87 -2.42 -21.00
N ALA A 203 1.79 -3.18 -21.57
CA ALA A 203 1.94 -3.40 -23.00
C ALA A 203 0.90 -4.37 -23.58
N ALA A 204 0.58 -5.46 -22.87
CA ALA A 204 -0.29 -6.54 -23.37
C ALA A 204 -1.77 -6.16 -23.51
N SER A 205 -2.23 -5.12 -22.83
CA SER A 205 -3.66 -4.73 -22.79
C SER A 205 -3.96 -3.48 -23.66
N ARG A 206 -3.22 -3.25 -24.74
CA ARG A 206 -3.49 -2.21 -25.73
C ARG A 206 -4.57 -2.65 -26.72
#